data_5317638c9baec3aeea7acc5d185cc6b1
#
_entry.id   5317638c9baec3aeea7acc5d185cc6b1
#
_cell.length_a   1.000
_cell.length_b   1.000
_cell.length_c   1.000
_cell.angle_alpha   90.00
_cell.angle_beta   90.00
_cell.angle_gamma   90.00
#
_symmetry.space_group_name_H-M   'P 1'
#
loop_
_entity.id
_entity.type
_entity.pdbx_description
1 polymer ?
#
loop_
_entity_poly.entity_id
_entity_poly.type
_entity_poly.pdbx_seq_one_letter_code
_entity_poly.pdbx_strand_id
1 'polypeptide(L)'
;MATEDKKRILHKATVTRVLEGDSKASHAQRRAAFDNAGLSEPLSTLVNKVAKYAYKVTDEDIAAAKASGLSEDDLFEIIICAAIGEATRQYETALSALDAVAMKE
;
A
#
# COMPACT_ATOMS: atom_id res chain seq x y z
N MET A 1 1.45 -15.53 21.28
CA MET A 1 1.44 -14.48 22.32
C MET A 1 0.27 -13.54 22.07
N ALA A 2 -0.51 -13.29 23.12
CA ALA A 2 -1.76 -12.51 23.00
C ALA A 2 -1.52 -11.10 22.43
N THR A 3 -0.44 -10.42 22.84
CA THR A 3 -0.11 -9.08 22.37
C THR A 3 0.20 -9.05 20.87
N GLU A 4 0.96 -10.05 20.40
CA GLU A 4 1.32 -10.15 18.98
C GLU A 4 0.09 -10.44 18.13
N ASP A 5 -0.78 -11.36 18.58
CA ASP A 5 -2.01 -11.69 17.88
C ASP A 5 -2.93 -10.46 17.78
N LYS A 6 -3.02 -9.69 18.85
CA LYS A 6 -3.84 -8.47 18.87
C LYS A 6 -3.32 -7.44 17.89
N LYS A 7 -1.99 -7.26 17.81
CA LYS A 7 -1.38 -6.34 16.85
C LYS A 7 -1.62 -6.79 15.41
N ARG A 8 -1.52 -8.08 15.14
CA ARG A 8 -1.81 -8.64 13.81
C ARG A 8 -3.26 -8.42 13.41
N ILE A 9 -4.20 -8.60 14.35
CA ILE A 9 -5.62 -8.37 14.10
C ILE A 9 -5.88 -6.90 13.77
N LEU A 10 -5.27 -5.97 14.52
CA LEU A 10 -5.42 -4.54 14.27
C LEU A 10 -4.84 -4.15 12.91
N HIS A 11 -3.69 -4.72 12.55
CA HIS A 11 -3.09 -4.46 11.24
C HIS A 11 -3.99 -4.96 10.12
N LYS A 12 -4.51 -6.17 10.24
CA LYS A 12 -5.45 -6.72 9.25
C LYS A 12 -6.70 -5.86 9.11
N ALA A 13 -7.23 -5.37 10.22
CA ALA A 13 -8.40 -4.49 10.18
C ALA A 13 -8.09 -3.20 9.43
N THR A 14 -6.91 -2.63 9.62
CA THR A 14 -6.48 -1.43 8.91
C THR A 14 -6.36 -1.71 7.41
N VAL A 15 -5.72 -2.82 7.03
CA VAL A 15 -5.56 -3.22 5.63
C VAL A 15 -6.93 -3.40 4.97
N THR A 16 -7.85 -4.10 5.63
CA THR A 16 -9.20 -4.31 5.11
C THR A 16 -9.92 -2.99 4.88
N ARG A 17 -9.82 -2.07 5.83
CA ARG A 17 -10.45 -0.75 5.71
C ARG A 17 -9.90 0.03 4.52
N VAL A 18 -8.59 0.01 4.33
CA VAL A 18 -7.92 0.71 3.23
C VAL A 18 -8.33 0.12 1.88
N LEU A 19 -8.42 -1.21 1.79
CA LEU A 19 -8.74 -1.90 0.53
C LEU A 19 -10.23 -1.91 0.21
N GLU A 20 -11.09 -2.07 1.21
CA GLU A 20 -12.50 -2.40 1.01
C GLU A 20 -13.48 -1.37 1.56
N GLY A 21 -13.01 -0.37 2.29
CA GLY A 21 -13.86 0.69 2.83
C GLY A 21 -14.49 1.53 1.72
N ASP A 22 -15.51 2.31 2.08
CA ASP A 22 -16.14 3.24 1.15
C ASP A 22 -15.13 4.26 0.67
N SER A 23 -14.98 4.35 -0.64
CA SER A 23 -13.99 5.20 -1.25
C SER A 23 -14.38 5.44 -2.70
N LYS A 24 -13.79 6.50 -3.32
CA LYS A 24 -14.07 6.85 -4.71
C LYS A 24 -13.21 6.04 -5.68
N ALA A 25 -12.03 5.61 -5.27
CA ALA A 25 -11.22 4.74 -6.10
C ALA A 25 -11.80 3.32 -6.10
N SER A 26 -11.75 2.64 -7.24
CA SER A 26 -12.28 1.28 -7.34
C SER A 26 -11.49 0.31 -6.45
N HIS A 27 -12.15 -0.75 -6.02
CA HIS A 27 -11.49 -1.82 -5.26
C HIS A 27 -10.32 -2.41 -6.04
N ALA A 28 -10.49 -2.60 -7.35
CA ALA A 28 -9.44 -3.15 -8.21
C ALA A 28 -8.20 -2.25 -8.24
N GLN A 29 -8.39 -0.92 -8.38
CA GLN A 29 -7.28 0.02 -8.37
C GLN A 29 -6.59 0.07 -7.01
N ARG A 30 -7.36 0.07 -5.94
CA ARG A 30 -6.80 0.07 -4.58
C ARG A 30 -5.98 -1.20 -4.33
N ARG A 31 -6.48 -2.36 -4.76
CA ARG A 31 -5.76 -3.62 -4.61
C ARG A 31 -4.48 -3.63 -5.43
N ALA A 32 -4.54 -3.16 -6.68
CA ALA A 32 -3.37 -3.08 -7.55
C ALA A 32 -2.30 -2.15 -6.96
N ALA A 33 -2.71 -1.01 -6.39
CA ALA A 33 -1.79 -0.09 -5.74
C ALA A 33 -1.17 -0.73 -4.50
N PHE A 34 -1.97 -1.41 -3.69
CA PHE A 34 -1.49 -2.13 -2.51
C PHE A 34 -0.43 -3.17 -2.90
N ASP A 35 -0.68 -3.93 -3.94
CA ASP A 35 0.23 -4.99 -4.41
C ASP A 35 1.39 -4.44 -5.24
N ASN A 36 1.36 -3.17 -5.62
CA ASN A 36 2.32 -2.54 -6.55
C ASN A 36 2.43 -3.35 -7.85
N ALA A 37 1.28 -3.75 -8.40
CA ALA A 37 1.21 -4.58 -9.60
C ALA A 37 -0.12 -4.39 -10.32
N GLY A 38 -0.09 -4.46 -11.63
CA GLY A 38 -1.32 -4.47 -12.44
C GLY A 38 -1.85 -3.11 -12.82
N LEU A 39 -1.15 -2.03 -12.50
CA LEU A 39 -1.54 -0.68 -12.90
C LEU A 39 -0.82 -0.30 -14.20
N SER A 40 -1.53 0.43 -15.07
CA SER A 40 -0.93 1.01 -16.26
C SER A 40 -0.31 2.37 -15.93
N GLU A 41 0.57 2.84 -16.82
CA GLU A 41 1.16 4.17 -16.70
C GLU A 41 0.08 5.25 -16.88
N PRO A 42 0.18 6.41 -16.19
CA PRO A 42 1.30 6.82 -15.33
C PRO A 42 1.21 6.33 -13.87
N LEU A 43 0.15 5.65 -13.51
CA LEU A 43 -0.05 5.18 -12.13
C LEU A 43 1.00 4.18 -11.68
N SER A 44 1.42 3.28 -12.56
CA SER A 44 2.42 2.28 -12.25
C SER A 44 3.71 2.92 -11.74
N THR A 45 4.20 3.95 -12.43
CA THR A 45 5.41 4.68 -12.01
C THR A 45 5.21 5.37 -10.68
N LEU A 46 4.09 6.07 -10.51
CA LEU A 46 3.81 6.79 -9.26
C LEU A 46 3.73 5.82 -8.08
N VAL A 47 2.96 4.75 -8.22
CA VAL A 47 2.76 3.77 -7.15
C VAL A 47 4.08 3.10 -6.77
N ASN A 48 4.90 2.75 -7.75
CA ASN A 48 6.21 2.16 -7.46
C ASN A 48 7.12 3.14 -6.71
N LYS A 49 7.09 4.42 -7.06
CA LYS A 49 7.86 5.43 -6.33
C LYS A 49 7.35 5.58 -4.90
N VAL A 50 6.02 5.65 -4.70
CA VAL A 50 5.45 5.75 -3.36
C VAL A 50 5.87 4.55 -2.49
N ALA A 51 5.83 3.35 -3.07
CA ALA A 51 6.16 2.14 -2.34
C ALA A 51 7.65 2.03 -2.00
N LYS A 52 8.52 2.35 -2.95
CA LYS A 52 9.95 2.04 -2.83
C LYS A 52 10.86 3.27 -2.76
N TYR A 53 10.44 4.38 -3.32
CA TYR A 53 11.27 5.58 -3.47
C TYR A 53 10.43 6.84 -3.27
N ALA A 54 9.71 6.92 -2.15
CA ALA A 54 8.77 8.02 -1.91
C ALA A 54 9.41 9.41 -2.06
N TYR A 55 10.70 9.52 -1.72
CA TYR A 55 11.44 10.77 -1.86
C TYR A 55 11.67 11.20 -3.32
N LYS A 56 11.41 10.31 -4.29
CA LYS A 56 11.55 10.60 -5.72
C LYS A 56 10.25 11.03 -6.38
N VAL A 57 9.13 11.04 -5.64
CA VAL A 57 7.86 11.50 -6.19
C VAL A 57 7.95 13.01 -6.47
N THR A 58 7.58 13.40 -7.70
CA THR A 58 7.65 14.79 -8.14
C THR A 58 6.27 15.34 -8.43
N ASP A 59 6.19 16.68 -8.57
CA ASP A 59 4.94 17.32 -8.99
C ASP A 59 4.47 16.82 -10.35
N GLU A 60 5.41 16.52 -11.23
CA GLU A 60 5.10 15.98 -12.56
C GLU A 60 4.46 14.60 -12.48
N ASP A 61 4.91 13.76 -11.56
CA ASP A 61 4.30 12.44 -11.32
C ASP A 61 2.84 12.58 -10.93
N ILE A 62 2.55 13.51 -10.02
CA ILE A 62 1.20 13.79 -9.55
C ILE A 62 0.34 14.37 -10.69
N ALA A 63 0.90 15.34 -11.43
CA ALA A 63 0.17 15.97 -12.55
C ALA A 63 -0.17 14.95 -13.62
N ALA A 64 0.75 14.03 -13.96
CA ALA A 64 0.50 12.99 -14.95
C ALA A 64 -0.62 12.05 -14.51
N ALA A 65 -0.64 11.67 -13.23
CA ALA A 65 -1.69 10.82 -12.68
C ALA A 65 -3.06 11.52 -12.74
N LYS A 66 -3.11 12.80 -12.40
CA LYS A 66 -4.36 13.58 -12.49
C LYS A 66 -4.82 13.73 -13.95
N ALA A 67 -3.89 13.92 -14.86
CA ALA A 67 -4.19 14.05 -16.30
C ALA A 67 -4.76 12.74 -16.88
N SER A 68 -4.52 11.60 -16.23
CA SER A 68 -5.10 10.33 -16.66
C SER A 68 -6.58 10.17 -16.30
N GLY A 69 -7.17 11.15 -15.63
CA GLY A 69 -8.61 11.18 -15.33
C GLY A 69 -8.97 10.93 -13.88
N LEU A 70 -7.99 10.86 -12.99
CA LEU A 70 -8.25 10.63 -11.57
C LEU A 70 -8.48 11.95 -10.82
N SER A 71 -9.43 11.95 -9.92
CA SER A 71 -9.61 13.07 -8.99
C SER A 71 -8.51 13.07 -7.95
N GLU A 72 -8.37 14.18 -7.22
CA GLU A 72 -7.44 14.23 -6.09
C GLU A 72 -7.77 13.21 -5.03
N ASP A 73 -9.07 13.00 -4.76
CA ASP A 73 -9.50 12.02 -3.78
C ASP A 73 -9.12 10.59 -4.18
N ASP A 74 -9.36 10.24 -5.46
CA ASP A 74 -8.96 8.94 -5.99
C ASP A 74 -7.46 8.72 -5.88
N LEU A 75 -6.70 9.74 -6.24
CA LEU A 75 -5.24 9.68 -6.23
C LEU A 75 -4.72 9.53 -4.81
N PHE A 76 -5.29 10.28 -3.86
CA PHE A 76 -4.94 10.19 -2.45
C PHE A 76 -5.16 8.76 -1.91
N GLU A 77 -6.30 8.16 -2.23
CA GLU A 77 -6.62 6.80 -1.82
C GLU A 77 -5.65 5.77 -2.41
N ILE A 78 -5.30 5.94 -3.68
CA ILE A 78 -4.34 5.06 -4.36
C ILE A 78 -2.96 5.17 -3.70
N ILE A 79 -2.52 6.37 -3.37
CA ILE A 79 -1.23 6.60 -2.70
C ILE A 79 -1.22 5.95 -1.32
N ILE A 80 -2.30 6.09 -0.55
CA ILE A 80 -2.40 5.44 0.76
C ILE A 80 -2.32 3.93 0.62
N CYS A 81 -3.02 3.35 -0.35
CA CYS A 81 -2.98 1.91 -0.59
C CYS A 81 -1.57 1.44 -0.93
N ALA A 82 -0.85 2.20 -1.76
CA ALA A 82 0.54 1.87 -2.11
C ALA A 82 1.45 1.88 -0.87
N ALA A 83 1.32 2.90 -0.03
CA ALA A 83 2.14 3.03 1.17
C ALA A 83 1.85 1.92 2.19
N ILE A 84 0.57 1.64 2.43
CA ILE A 84 0.16 0.59 3.36
C ILE A 84 0.56 -0.79 2.83
N GLY A 85 0.48 -1.00 1.52
CA GLY A 85 0.90 -2.25 0.91
C GLY A 85 2.37 -2.54 1.12
N GLU A 86 3.23 -1.55 0.90
CA GLU A 86 4.66 -1.70 1.13
C GLU A 86 4.98 -1.91 2.62
N ALA A 87 4.35 -1.12 3.49
CA ALA A 87 4.51 -1.27 4.93
C ALA A 87 4.10 -2.67 5.39
N THR A 88 3.03 -3.22 4.83
CA THR A 88 2.55 -4.57 5.14
C THR A 88 3.57 -5.63 4.73
N ARG A 89 4.14 -5.51 3.53
CA ARG A 89 5.18 -6.45 3.08
C ARG A 89 6.41 -6.41 3.96
N GLN A 90 6.84 -5.21 4.36
CA GLN A 90 7.98 -5.05 5.26
C GLN A 90 7.69 -5.63 6.64
N TYR A 91 6.49 -5.39 7.16
CA TYR A 91 6.05 -5.92 8.45
C TYR A 91 6.03 -7.45 8.43
N GLU A 92 5.46 -8.06 7.40
CA GLU A 92 5.39 -9.52 7.27
C GLU A 92 6.78 -10.14 7.15
N THR A 93 7.68 -9.51 6.40
CA THR A 93 9.06 -9.95 6.27
C THR A 93 9.78 -9.94 7.63
N ALA A 94 9.59 -8.86 8.39
CA ALA A 94 10.19 -8.72 9.71
C ALA A 94 9.64 -9.77 10.68
N LEU A 95 8.33 -10.02 10.64
CA LEU A 95 7.71 -11.05 11.48
C LEU A 95 8.24 -12.44 11.13
N SER A 96 8.40 -12.75 9.85
CA SER A 96 8.95 -14.03 9.42
C SER A 96 10.38 -14.23 9.93
N ALA A 97 11.20 -13.17 9.89
CA ALA A 97 12.56 -13.21 10.42
C ALA A 97 12.57 -13.44 11.93
N LEU A 98 11.68 -12.76 12.64
CA LEU A 98 11.56 -12.91 14.09
C LEU A 98 11.12 -14.33 14.47
N ASP A 99 10.13 -14.88 13.75
CA ASP A 99 9.65 -16.23 13.97
C ASP A 99 10.77 -17.26 13.71
N ALA A 100 11.57 -17.04 12.67
CA ALA A 100 12.69 -17.94 12.36
C ALA A 100 13.74 -17.95 13.48
N VAL A 101 14.03 -16.80 14.09
CA VAL A 101 14.97 -16.72 15.22
C VAL A 101 14.39 -17.42 16.45
N ALA A 102 13.11 -17.21 16.73
CA ALA A 102 12.45 -17.85 17.87
C ALA A 102 12.45 -19.38 17.75
N MET A 103 12.30 -19.91 16.53
CA MET A 103 12.31 -21.34 16.30
C MET A 103 13.67 -22.00 16.53
N LYS A 104 14.76 -21.23 16.46
CA LYS A 104 16.11 -21.75 16.66
C LYS A 104 16.51 -21.85 18.14
N GLU A 105 15.76 -21.22 19.00
CA GLU A 105 16.01 -21.24 20.44
C GLU A 105 15.28 -22.40 21.10
#